data_ce0298bc31d228f6a2740f7d843a16a4
#
_entry.id   ce0298bc31d228f6a2740f7d843a16a4
#
_cell.length_a   1.000
_cell.length_b   1.000
_cell.length_c   1.000
_cell.angle_alpha   90.00
_cell.angle_beta   90.00
_cell.angle_gamma   90.00
#
_symmetry.space_group_name_H-M   'P 1'
#
loop_
_entity.id
_entity.type
_entity.pdbx_description
1 polymer ?
#
loop_
_entity_poly.entity_id
_entity_poly.type
_entity_poly.pdbx_seq_one_letter_code
_entity_poly.pdbx_strand_id
1 'polypeptide(L)'
;FHTEDGNGLGTYQSVLTDLTDNTAYYVRAYATNEKGTAYGEELSFTTLEEIIIELPEVRTVSVTEITHNSAVVTGEVVSDGGAEVTSRGFVWNRCHIEDDSPIEDYNVEVDAGTGTFTYTLSGLLPNTEYWVYAYAVNSEGRTTGEHHYFTTQDDGTINGYEYVDLGLPSGLKWAAYNVGAASPS
;
A
#
# COMPACT_ATOMS: atom_id res chain seq x y z
N PHE A 1 37.55 19.70 16.64
CA PHE A 1 37.95 18.41 16.06
C PHE A 1 39.15 18.58 15.16
N HIS A 2 40.04 17.61 15.08
CA HIS A 2 41.14 17.53 14.11
C HIS A 2 41.42 16.06 13.76
N THR A 3 41.95 15.84 12.57
CA THR A 3 42.44 14.54 12.10
C THR A 3 43.96 14.59 11.99
N GLU A 4 44.62 13.44 12.07
CA GLU A 4 46.07 13.29 11.80
C GLU A 4 46.23 12.29 10.63
N ASP A 5 46.60 12.81 9.46
CA ASP A 5 46.53 12.08 8.20
C ASP A 5 47.93 11.65 7.69
N GLY A 6 48.95 11.78 8.53
CA GLY A 6 50.31 11.33 8.23
C GLY A 6 51.38 12.43 8.37
N ASN A 7 52.60 12.11 7.90
CA ASN A 7 53.77 13.00 8.00
C ASN A 7 54.40 13.22 6.62
N GLY A 8 55.00 14.37 6.41
CA GLY A 8 55.78 14.68 5.22
C GLY A 8 55.13 15.69 4.28
N LEU A 9 55.67 15.79 3.09
CA LEU A 9 55.20 16.71 2.04
C LEU A 9 54.33 15.98 1.04
N GLY A 10 53.32 16.64 0.51
CA GLY A 10 52.48 16.12 -0.56
C GLY A 10 50.98 16.36 -0.29
N THR A 11 50.16 15.74 -1.11
CA THR A 11 48.71 15.74 -0.95
C THR A 11 48.26 14.63 -0.01
N TYR A 12 47.30 14.91 0.80
CA TYR A 12 46.66 13.94 1.69
C TYR A 12 45.14 14.09 1.66
N GLN A 13 44.46 13.09 2.14
CA GLN A 13 43.01 13.01 2.20
C GLN A 13 42.61 12.68 3.63
N SER A 14 41.62 13.43 4.14
CA SER A 14 41.03 13.19 5.46
C SER A 14 39.56 12.83 5.33
N VAL A 15 39.15 11.83 6.08
CA VAL A 15 37.73 11.45 6.19
C VAL A 15 37.19 12.02 7.48
N LEU A 16 36.17 12.87 7.36
CA LEU A 16 35.46 13.42 8.49
C LEU A 16 34.25 12.54 8.79
N THR A 17 34.15 12.00 10.00
CA THR A 17 33.07 11.15 10.48
C THR A 17 32.31 11.81 11.61
N ASP A 18 31.16 11.23 11.97
CA ASP A 18 30.33 11.67 13.09
C ASP A 18 29.89 13.15 12.97
N LEU A 19 29.66 13.58 11.74
CA LEU A 19 29.10 14.88 11.48
C LEU A 19 27.57 14.83 11.65
N THR A 20 27.03 15.91 12.23
CA THR A 20 25.59 16.11 12.32
C THR A 20 25.04 16.48 10.96
N ASP A 21 23.92 15.92 10.56
CA ASP A 21 23.21 16.25 9.33
C ASP A 21 22.67 17.69 9.31
N ASN A 22 22.40 18.21 8.12
CA ASN A 22 21.94 19.57 7.86
C ASN A 22 22.72 20.65 8.64
N THR A 23 24.05 20.45 8.82
CA THR A 23 24.89 21.31 9.65
C THR A 23 26.05 21.87 8.82
N ALA A 24 26.28 23.17 8.96
CA ALA A 24 27.40 23.86 8.32
C ALA A 24 28.71 23.61 9.12
N TYR A 25 29.73 23.14 8.41
CA TYR A 25 31.06 22.91 8.96
C TYR A 25 32.11 23.75 8.24
N TYR A 26 33.16 24.10 8.99
CA TYR A 26 34.33 24.78 8.47
C TYR A 26 35.55 23.90 8.64
N VAL A 27 36.36 23.76 7.60
CA VAL A 27 37.52 22.88 7.57
C VAL A 27 38.72 23.65 7.00
N ARG A 28 39.89 23.40 7.57
CA ARG A 28 41.16 23.90 7.04
C ARG A 28 42.25 22.86 7.26
N ALA A 29 43.14 22.74 6.29
CA ALA A 29 44.34 21.94 6.42
C ALA A 29 45.29 22.57 7.44
N TYR A 30 46.09 21.77 8.13
CA TYR A 30 47.17 22.25 8.98
C TYR A 30 48.44 21.41 8.82
N ALA A 31 49.58 22.01 9.11
CA ALA A 31 50.84 21.30 9.17
C ALA A 31 51.66 21.83 10.35
N THR A 32 52.33 20.93 11.07
CA THR A 32 53.11 21.26 12.26
C THR A 32 54.58 20.84 12.06
N ASN A 33 55.48 21.70 12.47
CA ASN A 33 56.93 21.39 12.56
C ASN A 33 57.50 21.96 13.90
N GLU A 34 58.79 21.88 14.06
CA GLU A 34 59.48 22.38 15.29
C GLU A 34 59.29 23.88 15.56
N LYS A 35 58.86 24.66 14.59
CA LYS A 35 58.59 26.09 14.74
C LYS A 35 57.15 26.42 15.08
N GLY A 36 56.21 25.44 14.92
CA GLY A 36 54.81 25.61 15.21
C GLY A 36 53.90 25.06 14.13
N THR A 37 52.62 25.42 14.23
CA THR A 37 51.56 24.99 13.33
C THR A 37 51.16 26.10 12.38
N ALA A 38 51.05 25.80 11.10
CA ALA A 38 50.48 26.66 10.07
C ALA A 38 49.16 26.09 9.58
N TYR A 39 48.25 26.96 9.20
CA TYR A 39 46.91 26.61 8.70
C TYR A 39 46.74 27.11 7.26
N GLY A 40 46.06 26.30 6.45
CA GLY A 40 45.59 26.67 5.13
C GLY A 40 44.33 27.56 5.16
N GLU A 41 43.82 27.82 3.97
CA GLU A 41 42.53 28.54 3.83
C GLU A 41 41.41 27.72 4.42
N GLU A 42 40.39 28.42 4.96
CA GLU A 42 39.20 27.80 5.48
C GLU A 42 38.19 27.59 4.36
N LEU A 43 37.69 26.38 4.29
CA LEU A 43 36.59 25.99 3.41
C LEU A 43 35.37 25.64 4.25
N SER A 44 34.18 25.87 3.70
CA SER A 44 32.92 25.53 4.35
C SER A 44 32.14 24.55 3.48
N PHE A 45 31.41 23.65 4.13
CA PHE A 45 30.41 22.78 3.51
C PHE A 45 29.27 22.56 4.48
N THR A 46 28.12 22.13 3.96
CA THR A 46 26.98 21.73 4.77
C THR A 46 26.71 20.25 4.52
N THR A 47 26.54 19.48 5.59
CA THR A 47 26.11 18.09 5.49
C THR A 47 24.69 17.99 4.95
N LEU A 48 24.39 16.92 4.25
CA LEU A 48 23.04 16.65 3.77
C LEU A 48 22.10 16.37 4.95
N GLU A 49 20.80 16.64 4.76
CA GLU A 49 19.77 16.20 5.67
C GLU A 49 19.61 14.68 5.59
N GLU A 50 19.39 14.01 6.72
CA GLU A 50 19.02 12.60 6.75
C GLU A 50 17.62 12.44 6.17
N ILE A 51 17.48 11.60 5.16
CA ILE A 51 16.17 11.26 4.61
C ILE A 51 15.64 10.07 5.41
N ILE A 52 14.66 10.34 6.28
CA ILE A 52 13.92 9.28 6.97
C ILE A 52 12.86 8.76 6.02
N ILE A 53 12.97 7.48 5.66
CA ILE A 53 11.96 6.79 4.87
C ILE A 53 11.04 6.05 5.83
N GLU A 54 9.73 6.24 5.67
CA GLU A 54 8.67 5.59 6.43
C GLU A 54 7.82 4.71 5.51
N LEU A 55 6.98 3.87 6.09
CA LEU A 55 5.97 3.12 5.35
C LEU A 55 5.00 4.08 4.65
N PRO A 56 4.44 3.71 3.49
CA PRO A 56 3.41 4.52 2.82
C PRO A 56 2.15 4.62 3.69
N GLU A 57 1.46 5.75 3.61
CA GLU A 57 0.11 5.89 4.19
C GLU A 57 -0.93 5.57 3.13
N VAL A 58 -1.76 4.55 3.37
CA VAL A 58 -2.82 4.11 2.46
C VAL A 58 -4.15 3.98 3.19
N ARG A 59 -5.23 4.30 2.50
CA ARG A 59 -6.62 4.17 2.98
C ARG A 59 -7.47 3.38 2.00
N THR A 60 -8.36 2.54 2.54
CA THR A 60 -9.51 2.04 1.80
C THR A 60 -10.61 3.09 1.87
N VAL A 61 -11.03 3.64 0.73
CA VAL A 61 -11.91 4.82 0.69
C VAL A 61 -13.38 4.41 0.63
N SER A 62 -13.74 3.53 -0.32
CA SER A 62 -15.14 3.13 -0.51
C SER A 62 -15.27 1.84 -1.31
N VAL A 63 -16.46 1.22 -1.16
CA VAL A 63 -16.98 0.18 -2.05
C VAL A 63 -18.31 0.68 -2.62
N THR A 64 -18.43 0.72 -3.94
CA THR A 64 -19.59 1.27 -4.65
C THR A 64 -19.99 0.36 -5.82
N GLU A 65 -21.06 0.69 -6.53
CA GLU A 65 -21.55 -0.06 -7.70
C GLU A 65 -21.66 -1.57 -7.45
N ILE A 66 -22.13 -1.93 -6.24
CA ILE A 66 -22.25 -3.33 -5.84
C ILE A 66 -23.40 -3.98 -6.63
N THR A 67 -23.08 -5.06 -7.34
CA THR A 67 -24.02 -5.90 -8.06
C THR A 67 -24.07 -7.31 -7.43
N HIS A 68 -24.72 -8.27 -8.09
CA HIS A 68 -24.72 -9.66 -7.65
C HIS A 68 -23.37 -10.37 -7.82
N ASN A 69 -22.47 -9.86 -8.67
CA ASN A 69 -21.19 -10.52 -9.00
C ASN A 69 -20.00 -9.56 -9.13
N SER A 70 -20.19 -8.28 -8.81
CA SER A 70 -19.12 -7.28 -8.90
C SER A 70 -19.29 -6.14 -7.89
N ALA A 71 -18.20 -5.41 -7.63
CA ALA A 71 -18.19 -4.17 -6.86
C ALA A 71 -17.02 -3.30 -7.31
N VAL A 72 -17.15 -1.97 -7.26
CA VAL A 72 -16.05 -1.03 -7.50
C VAL A 72 -15.45 -0.65 -6.15
N VAL A 73 -14.14 -0.85 -6.00
CA VAL A 73 -13.39 -0.47 -4.80
C VAL A 73 -12.48 0.71 -5.09
N THR A 74 -12.38 1.63 -4.14
CA THR A 74 -11.53 2.82 -4.22
C THR A 74 -10.57 2.83 -3.04
N GLY A 75 -9.28 3.04 -3.32
CA GLY A 75 -8.22 3.26 -2.37
C GLY A 75 -7.50 4.58 -2.64
N GLU A 76 -6.74 5.05 -1.67
CA GLU A 76 -5.91 6.23 -1.78
C GLU A 76 -4.58 6.02 -1.06
N VAL A 77 -3.47 6.26 -1.75
CA VAL A 77 -2.17 6.43 -1.13
C VAL A 77 -1.99 7.90 -0.80
N VAL A 78 -2.02 8.23 0.48
CA VAL A 78 -1.97 9.61 1.01
C VAL A 78 -0.55 10.14 1.03
N SER A 79 0.42 9.28 1.38
CA SER A 79 1.85 9.59 1.45
C SER A 79 2.68 8.41 0.96
N ASP A 80 3.77 8.71 0.28
CA ASP A 80 4.77 7.71 -0.14
C ASP A 80 5.77 7.36 0.99
N GLY A 81 5.72 8.08 2.12
CA GLY A 81 6.65 7.88 3.23
C GLY A 81 8.07 8.35 2.93
N GLY A 82 8.28 9.17 1.91
CA GLY A 82 9.60 9.66 1.49
C GLY A 82 10.34 8.74 0.51
N ALA A 83 9.69 7.66 0.04
CA ALA A 83 10.21 6.79 -1.02
C ALA A 83 9.11 6.41 -2.00
N GLU A 84 9.48 6.18 -3.25
CA GLU A 84 8.55 5.82 -4.31
C GLU A 84 7.68 4.61 -3.93
N VAL A 85 6.36 4.74 -4.11
CA VAL A 85 5.41 3.63 -3.99
C VAL A 85 5.53 2.78 -5.26
N THR A 86 6.09 1.60 -5.12
CA THR A 86 6.41 0.68 -6.22
C THR A 86 5.24 -0.22 -6.61
N SER A 87 4.28 -0.44 -5.69
CA SER A 87 3.10 -1.27 -5.92
C SER A 87 1.96 -0.82 -5.02
N ARG A 88 0.74 -0.82 -5.56
CA ARG A 88 -0.50 -0.63 -4.80
C ARG A 88 -1.64 -1.44 -5.41
N GLY A 89 -2.62 -1.77 -4.58
CA GLY A 89 -3.74 -2.59 -5.04
C GLY A 89 -4.72 -2.91 -3.93
N PHE A 90 -5.45 -4.02 -4.11
CA PHE A 90 -6.49 -4.46 -3.19
C PHE A 90 -6.34 -5.94 -2.85
N VAL A 91 -6.79 -6.27 -1.64
CA VAL A 91 -6.95 -7.65 -1.17
C VAL A 91 -8.37 -7.80 -0.66
N TRP A 92 -9.03 -8.91 -0.99
CA TRP A 92 -10.40 -9.20 -0.56
C TRP A 92 -10.64 -10.68 -0.37
N ASN A 93 -11.65 -11.01 0.43
CA ASN A 93 -12.16 -12.37 0.56
C ASN A 93 -13.59 -12.36 1.13
N ARG A 94 -14.22 -13.54 1.17
CA ARG A 94 -15.52 -13.75 1.80
C ARG A 94 -15.41 -13.73 3.33
N CYS A 95 -16.41 -13.19 4.02
CA CYS A 95 -16.40 -13.08 5.48
C CYS A 95 -16.63 -14.42 6.20
N HIS A 96 -17.51 -15.28 5.64
CA HIS A 96 -17.86 -16.55 6.25
C HIS A 96 -17.62 -17.68 5.25
N ILE A 97 -16.76 -18.61 5.65
CA ILE A 97 -16.46 -19.80 4.90
C ILE A 97 -16.71 -20.98 5.85
N GLU A 98 -17.78 -21.72 5.59
CA GLU A 98 -18.21 -22.84 6.42
C GLU A 98 -17.39 -24.11 6.21
N ASP A 99 -16.40 -24.09 5.32
CA ASP A 99 -15.53 -25.24 5.07
C ASP A 99 -14.08 -24.95 5.50
N ASP A 100 -13.38 -25.97 5.96
CA ASP A 100 -11.96 -25.97 6.38
C ASP A 100 -10.97 -25.82 5.18
N SER A 101 -11.43 -25.36 4.03
CA SER A 101 -10.56 -25.12 2.86
C SER A 101 -9.57 -24.00 3.16
N PRO A 102 -8.29 -24.18 2.83
CA PRO A 102 -7.33 -23.08 2.94
C PRO A 102 -7.76 -21.95 2.02
N ILE A 103 -8.06 -20.80 2.63
CA ILE A 103 -8.52 -19.62 1.93
C ILE A 103 -7.29 -18.83 1.53
N GLU A 104 -7.01 -18.81 0.24
CA GLU A 104 -6.10 -17.82 -0.30
C GLU A 104 -6.87 -16.52 -0.52
N ASP A 105 -6.35 -15.42 0.04
CA ASP A 105 -6.89 -14.10 -0.22
C ASP A 105 -6.73 -13.75 -1.70
N TYR A 106 -7.79 -13.25 -2.30
CA TYR A 106 -7.69 -12.66 -3.63
C TYR A 106 -6.93 -11.35 -3.52
N ASN A 107 -6.01 -11.11 -4.44
CA ASN A 107 -5.29 -9.85 -4.51
C ASN A 107 -5.14 -9.38 -5.95
N VAL A 108 -4.99 -8.08 -6.11
CA VAL A 108 -4.69 -7.44 -7.38
C VAL A 108 -3.71 -6.29 -7.15
N GLU A 109 -2.70 -6.21 -7.99
CA GLU A 109 -1.89 -5.02 -8.16
C GLU A 109 -2.51 -4.18 -9.27
N VAL A 110 -2.75 -2.90 -8.99
CA VAL A 110 -3.39 -1.99 -9.95
C VAL A 110 -2.34 -1.21 -10.73
N ASP A 111 -1.48 -0.50 -10.02
CA ASP A 111 -0.38 0.31 -10.56
C ASP A 111 0.60 0.71 -9.44
N ALA A 112 1.38 1.76 -9.65
CA ALA A 112 2.31 2.35 -8.68
C ALA A 112 1.96 3.83 -8.43
N GLY A 113 2.61 4.43 -7.42
CA GLY A 113 2.52 5.85 -7.11
C GLY A 113 1.48 6.22 -6.05
N THR A 114 1.30 7.54 -5.82
CA THR A 114 0.40 8.12 -4.83
C THR A 114 -0.97 8.50 -5.41
N GLY A 115 -1.89 8.95 -4.55
CA GLY A 115 -3.23 9.40 -4.91
C GLY A 115 -4.25 8.27 -5.00
N THR A 116 -5.43 8.61 -5.53
CA THR A 116 -6.58 7.71 -5.63
C THR A 116 -6.41 6.68 -6.75
N PHE A 117 -6.85 5.45 -6.48
CA PHE A 117 -6.90 4.37 -7.45
C PHE A 117 -8.17 3.53 -7.26
N THR A 118 -8.63 2.90 -8.32
CA THR A 118 -9.87 2.12 -8.31
C THR A 118 -9.67 0.78 -9.01
N TYR A 119 -10.48 -0.20 -8.59
CA TYR A 119 -10.54 -1.50 -9.25
C TYR A 119 -11.97 -2.07 -9.20
N THR A 120 -12.35 -2.81 -10.23
CA THR A 120 -13.63 -3.53 -10.25
C THR A 120 -13.39 -4.97 -9.87
N LEU A 121 -13.83 -5.35 -8.68
CA LEU A 121 -13.92 -6.76 -8.27
C LEU A 121 -14.97 -7.44 -9.12
N SER A 122 -14.66 -8.60 -9.69
CA SER A 122 -15.57 -9.38 -10.53
C SER A 122 -15.53 -10.87 -10.17
N GLY A 123 -16.56 -11.60 -10.58
CA GLY A 123 -16.68 -13.02 -10.26
C GLY A 123 -17.04 -13.28 -8.79
N LEU A 124 -17.62 -12.28 -8.13
CA LEU A 124 -18.13 -12.43 -6.78
C LEU A 124 -19.40 -13.32 -6.79
N LEU A 125 -19.65 -14.00 -5.68
CA LEU A 125 -20.88 -14.79 -5.49
C LEU A 125 -22.03 -13.86 -5.08
N PRO A 126 -23.26 -14.12 -5.52
CA PRO A 126 -24.43 -13.33 -5.11
C PRO A 126 -24.76 -13.54 -3.64
N ASN A 127 -25.42 -12.54 -3.05
CA ASN A 127 -25.88 -12.53 -1.65
C ASN A 127 -24.80 -12.96 -0.65
N THR A 128 -23.56 -12.53 -0.90
CA THR A 128 -22.38 -12.96 -0.14
C THR A 128 -21.67 -11.76 0.46
N GLU A 129 -21.29 -11.86 1.74
CA GLU A 129 -20.54 -10.82 2.44
C GLU A 129 -19.04 -10.98 2.17
N TYR A 130 -18.38 -9.87 1.84
CA TYR A 130 -16.97 -9.73 1.56
C TYR A 130 -16.32 -8.66 2.43
N TRP A 131 -15.04 -8.82 2.69
CA TRP A 131 -14.17 -7.74 3.15
C TRP A 131 -13.14 -7.40 2.07
N VAL A 132 -12.70 -6.15 2.06
CA VAL A 132 -11.67 -5.65 1.15
C VAL A 132 -10.83 -4.58 1.87
N TYR A 133 -9.54 -4.53 1.57
CA TYR A 133 -8.68 -3.42 1.95
C TYR A 133 -7.69 -3.07 0.83
N ALA A 134 -7.30 -1.79 0.79
CA ALA A 134 -6.24 -1.28 -0.08
C ALA A 134 -4.86 -1.55 0.55
N TYR A 135 -3.82 -1.68 -0.27
CA TYR A 135 -2.43 -1.74 0.18
C TYR A 135 -1.52 -0.86 -0.67
N ALA A 136 -0.37 -0.49 -0.12
CA ALA A 136 0.72 0.16 -0.82
C ALA A 136 2.08 -0.37 -0.31
N VAL A 137 3.09 -0.31 -1.17
CA VAL A 137 4.46 -0.81 -0.92
C VAL A 137 5.47 0.23 -1.36
N ASN A 138 6.44 0.53 -0.50
CA ASN A 138 7.67 1.26 -0.84
C ASN A 138 8.90 0.46 -0.40
N SER A 139 10.10 1.08 -0.38
CA SER A 139 11.34 0.42 0.03
C SER A 139 11.36 -0.03 1.49
N GLU A 140 10.59 0.62 2.39
CA GLU A 140 10.48 0.24 3.80
C GLU A 140 9.56 -0.96 4.01
N GLY A 141 8.57 -1.16 3.12
CA GLY A 141 7.66 -2.29 3.20
C GLY A 141 6.25 -2.00 2.73
N ARG A 142 5.34 -2.88 3.17
CA ARG A 142 3.91 -2.85 2.83
C ARG A 142 3.09 -2.32 3.99
N THR A 143 2.14 -1.45 3.67
CA THR A 143 1.08 -1.02 4.59
C THR A 143 -0.29 -1.29 4.00
N THR A 144 -1.33 -1.33 4.84
CA THR A 144 -2.71 -1.63 4.45
C THR A 144 -3.66 -0.60 5.04
N GLY A 145 -4.70 -0.31 4.29
CA GLY A 145 -5.83 0.49 4.76
C GLY A 145 -6.78 -0.32 5.65
N GLU A 146 -7.83 0.33 6.13
CA GLU A 146 -8.87 -0.31 6.94
C GLU A 146 -9.69 -1.29 6.10
N HIS A 147 -10.26 -2.32 6.75
CA HIS A 147 -11.18 -3.25 6.11
C HIS A 147 -12.54 -2.59 5.89
N HIS A 148 -13.03 -2.67 4.67
CA HIS A 148 -14.40 -2.34 4.31
C HIS A 148 -15.18 -3.63 4.04
N TYR A 149 -16.40 -3.70 4.59
CA TYR A 149 -17.29 -4.85 4.43
C TYR A 149 -18.44 -4.47 3.52
N PHE A 150 -18.83 -5.38 2.65
CA PHE A 150 -19.98 -5.20 1.76
C PHE A 150 -20.63 -6.53 1.43
N THR A 151 -21.90 -6.50 1.05
CA THR A 151 -22.65 -7.68 0.62
C THR A 151 -23.09 -7.48 -0.83
N THR A 152 -22.79 -8.46 -1.68
CA THR A 152 -23.27 -8.49 -3.06
C THR A 152 -24.79 -8.63 -3.11
N GLN A 153 -25.40 -8.09 -4.17
CA GLN A 153 -26.85 -8.23 -4.38
C GLN A 153 -27.23 -9.69 -4.65
N ASP A 154 -28.48 -10.01 -4.42
CA ASP A 154 -29.10 -11.27 -4.85
C ASP A 154 -29.18 -11.28 -6.39
N ASP A 155 -28.91 -12.39 -7.04
CA ASP A 155 -29.02 -12.53 -8.49
C ASP A 155 -30.44 -12.93 -8.96
N GLY A 156 -31.38 -13.05 -8.04
CA GLY A 156 -32.73 -13.47 -8.32
C GLY A 156 -32.89 -14.95 -8.60
N THR A 157 -31.86 -15.77 -8.24
CA THR A 157 -31.91 -17.23 -8.46
C THR A 157 -31.75 -18.00 -7.14
N ILE A 158 -32.34 -19.19 -7.07
CA ILE A 158 -32.08 -20.21 -6.06
C ILE A 158 -31.71 -21.50 -6.78
N ASN A 159 -30.50 -22.02 -6.51
CA ASN A 159 -29.96 -23.21 -7.21
C ASN A 159 -29.98 -23.05 -8.75
N GLY A 160 -29.77 -21.82 -9.26
CA GLY A 160 -29.77 -21.52 -10.70
C GLY A 160 -31.16 -21.37 -11.32
N TYR A 161 -32.22 -21.33 -10.53
CA TYR A 161 -33.58 -21.11 -11.00
C TYR A 161 -34.08 -19.75 -10.53
N GLU A 162 -34.66 -18.98 -11.44
CA GLU A 162 -35.33 -17.71 -11.12
C GLU A 162 -36.46 -17.90 -10.11
N TYR A 163 -36.60 -16.95 -9.18
CA TYR A 163 -37.69 -16.95 -8.23
C TYR A 163 -38.37 -15.58 -8.16
N VAL A 164 -39.59 -15.57 -7.63
CA VAL A 164 -40.34 -14.37 -7.28
C VAL A 164 -40.43 -14.29 -5.76
N ASP A 165 -39.97 -13.18 -5.19
CA ASP A 165 -40.17 -12.85 -3.80
C ASP A 165 -41.56 -12.16 -3.68
N LEU A 166 -42.48 -12.83 -3.06
CA LEU A 166 -43.84 -12.31 -2.84
C LEU A 166 -43.95 -11.45 -1.57
N GLY A 167 -42.83 -11.19 -0.87
CA GLY A 167 -42.82 -10.40 0.37
C GLY A 167 -43.58 -11.08 1.51
N LEU A 168 -43.68 -12.40 1.53
CA LEU A 168 -44.40 -13.13 2.57
C LEU A 168 -43.64 -13.10 3.89
N PRO A 169 -44.31 -12.96 5.05
CA PRO A 169 -43.65 -12.96 6.36
C PRO A 169 -42.85 -14.24 6.65
N SER A 170 -43.13 -15.34 5.95
CA SER A 170 -42.40 -16.61 6.04
C SER A 170 -41.03 -16.61 5.33
N GLY A 171 -40.72 -15.57 4.54
CA GLY A 171 -39.51 -15.54 3.70
C GLY A 171 -39.47 -16.56 2.56
N LEU A 172 -40.61 -17.25 2.31
CA LEU A 172 -40.68 -18.24 1.23
C LEU A 172 -40.62 -17.53 -0.13
N LYS A 173 -39.70 -17.98 -0.97
CA LYS A 173 -39.54 -17.57 -2.36
C LYS A 173 -40.15 -18.62 -3.27
N TRP A 174 -40.82 -18.19 -4.34
CA TRP A 174 -41.49 -19.08 -5.28
C TRP A 174 -40.70 -19.18 -6.58
N ALA A 175 -40.53 -20.39 -7.13
CA ALA A 175 -39.93 -20.55 -8.44
C ALA A 175 -40.76 -19.80 -9.49
N ALA A 176 -40.08 -18.99 -10.32
CA ALA A 176 -40.73 -18.26 -11.40
C ALA A 176 -41.35 -19.18 -12.46
N TYR A 177 -40.79 -20.40 -12.55
CA TYR A 177 -41.28 -21.46 -13.46
C TYR A 177 -41.43 -22.78 -12.74
N ASN A 178 -42.27 -23.67 -13.29
CA ASN A 178 -42.44 -25.02 -12.77
C ASN A 178 -41.14 -25.82 -12.93
N VAL A 179 -40.46 -26.16 -11.83
CA VAL A 179 -39.22 -26.89 -11.83
C VAL A 179 -39.47 -28.29 -12.40
N GLY A 180 -39.03 -28.60 -13.60
CA GLY A 180 -39.21 -29.86 -14.32
C GLY A 180 -40.16 -29.78 -15.52
N ALA A 181 -40.78 -28.62 -15.81
CA ALA A 181 -41.44 -28.40 -17.09
C ALA A 181 -40.44 -27.82 -18.11
N ALA A 182 -40.45 -28.31 -19.32
CA ALA A 182 -39.76 -27.65 -20.43
C ALA A 182 -40.32 -26.23 -20.60
N SER A 183 -39.47 -25.23 -20.86
CA SER A 183 -39.91 -23.86 -21.14
C SER A 183 -41.08 -23.84 -22.12
N PRO A 184 -42.14 -23.05 -21.89
CA PRO A 184 -43.19 -22.88 -22.88
C PRO A 184 -42.51 -22.35 -24.17
N SER A 185 -42.76 -23.03 -25.26
CA SER A 185 -42.34 -22.71 -26.61
C SER A 185 -42.96 -21.40 -27.10
#